data_41e4c330c4a1592df6401e92936f9119
#
_entry.id   41e4c330c4a1592df6401e92936f9119
#
_cell.length_a   1.000
_cell.length_b   1.000
_cell.length_c   1.000
_cell.angle_alpha   90.00
_cell.angle_beta   90.00
_cell.angle_gamma   90.00
#
_symmetry.space_group_name_H-M   'P 1'
#
loop_
_entity.id
_entity.type
_entity.pdbx_description
1 polymer ?
#
loop_
_entity_poly.entity_id
_entity_poly.type
_entity_poly.pdbx_seq_one_letter_code
_entity_poly.pdbx_strand_id
1 'polypeptide(L)'
;VATMDEQLWDYVVVGGGTAGCIVAARLSEDPAATVCLVEAGPNDESEERAGQIRRWAEMLEGEYDLDYRSVPQARGNSFIRQARLRILGGCSTANTMISWRPLRGDLDEWAAAGVDGWGYDLIAPYFDRLEADIVPVDPADRNPYVADAVQAASTALGLTARETWNDTEFVEGAGFFEIGYEPRTNLRSSASRAYLHGVQRANLHLQLESVAETLLIEEGRAVGVRVRTPQGTRELRARREVIVCCGAIDSPALLMRSGIGPAAVLKEAGVPVVVDLPGVGENLQDHAEGLIVWEGRTPRDDVSATGWDAGYVVRIDPDSAVPDISTHIPLHSWTVHAERFGVHIPADNVSFAPNVAKPRSRGRVWITSGDVDEAPSIDYRYFTDHEGRDERMLVEGVKLARRVAAEAPFAQHIGREVFPGAHISTDEELSAVLRATHQTVYHVSCTCPMGADDDPAAVLDHRLRVRGVAGLRVVDASVFPTIPALNPVGSIMVVAERAADLIREAASENATAGVADQPMSSAGGRVSSGSMSRVRSMI
;
A
#
# COMPACT_ATOMS: atom_id res chain seq x y z
N VAL A 1 32.85 20.31 9.58
CA VAL A 1 31.85 19.24 9.59
C VAL A 1 30.61 19.91 10.16
N ALA A 2 29.60 20.24 9.31
CA ALA A 2 28.34 20.76 9.78
C ALA A 2 27.72 19.73 10.73
N THR A 3 27.12 20.18 11.81
CA THR A 3 26.34 19.30 12.69
C THR A 3 25.16 18.75 11.90
N MET A 4 24.69 17.55 12.16
CA MET A 4 23.56 16.94 11.43
C MET A 4 22.29 17.83 11.45
N ASP A 5 22.18 18.75 12.40
CA ASP A 5 21.07 19.73 12.52
C ASP A 5 21.10 20.85 11.46
N GLU A 6 22.18 21.00 10.67
CA GLU A 6 22.32 21.99 9.60
C GLU A 6 22.34 21.36 8.20
N GLN A 7 22.15 20.04 8.10
CA GLN A 7 22.23 19.36 6.80
C GLN A 7 20.95 19.59 6.00
N LEU A 8 21.10 20.19 4.84
CA LEU A 8 20.04 20.43 3.86
C LEU A 8 20.05 19.32 2.80
N TRP A 9 19.00 18.55 2.72
CA TRP A 9 18.82 17.44 1.77
C TRP A 9 18.16 17.94 0.47
N ASP A 10 18.37 17.25 -0.64
CA ASP A 10 17.56 17.51 -1.83
C ASP A 10 16.15 16.97 -1.62
N TYR A 11 16.05 15.75 -1.09
CA TYR A 11 14.79 15.07 -0.81
C TYR A 11 14.74 14.55 0.61
N VAL A 12 13.61 14.75 1.28
CA VAL A 12 13.28 14.09 2.55
C VAL A 12 12.10 13.19 2.30
N VAL A 13 12.32 11.87 2.40
CA VAL A 13 11.29 10.84 2.28
C VAL A 13 10.85 10.45 3.68
N VAL A 14 9.58 10.61 4.01
CA VAL A 14 9.03 10.41 5.36
C VAL A 14 8.21 9.14 5.38
N GLY A 15 8.67 8.13 6.11
CA GLY A 15 8.14 6.77 6.17
C GLY A 15 8.96 5.79 5.34
N GLY A 16 9.70 4.91 6.01
CA GLY A 16 10.52 3.85 5.41
C GLY A 16 9.73 2.56 5.14
N GLY A 17 8.44 2.68 4.80
CA GLY A 17 7.59 1.55 4.40
C GLY A 17 7.83 1.10 2.96
N THR A 18 6.89 0.31 2.42
CA THR A 18 6.97 -0.27 1.06
C THR A 18 7.33 0.78 0.01
N ALA A 19 6.59 1.88 -0.06
CA ALA A 19 6.83 2.92 -1.07
C ALA A 19 8.08 3.76 -0.76
N GLY A 20 8.29 4.14 0.51
CA GLY A 20 9.41 5.01 0.88
C GLY A 20 10.77 4.40 0.62
N CYS A 21 10.94 3.08 0.85
CA CYS A 21 12.16 2.35 0.50
C CYS A 21 12.48 2.47 -1.00
N ILE A 22 11.47 2.28 -1.85
CA ILE A 22 11.61 2.35 -3.31
C ILE A 22 11.96 3.77 -3.76
N VAL A 23 11.18 4.76 -3.31
CA VAL A 23 11.41 6.17 -3.67
C VAL A 23 12.81 6.63 -3.25
N ALA A 24 13.22 6.34 -2.01
CA ALA A 24 14.55 6.72 -1.52
C ALA A 24 15.67 6.03 -2.31
N ALA A 25 15.52 4.73 -2.60
CA ALA A 25 16.47 3.98 -3.41
C ALA A 25 16.61 4.58 -4.80
N ARG A 26 15.50 4.80 -5.50
CA ARG A 26 15.49 5.34 -6.87
C ARG A 26 16.01 6.77 -6.95
N LEU A 27 15.63 7.65 -6.03
CA LEU A 27 16.13 9.03 -6.03
C LEU A 27 17.62 9.11 -5.74
N SER A 28 18.15 8.21 -4.91
CA SER A 28 19.60 8.17 -4.60
C SER A 28 20.46 7.53 -5.69
N GLU A 29 19.90 7.02 -6.78
CA GLU A 29 20.64 6.59 -7.96
C GLU A 29 21.37 7.76 -8.65
N ASP A 30 20.82 8.97 -8.55
CA ASP A 30 21.52 10.18 -8.97
C ASP A 30 22.54 10.58 -7.87
N PRO A 31 23.85 10.46 -8.10
CA PRO A 31 24.86 10.79 -7.09
C PRO A 31 24.91 12.29 -6.73
N ALA A 32 24.28 13.15 -7.54
CA ALA A 32 24.20 14.58 -7.27
C ALA A 32 23.01 14.94 -6.36
N ALA A 33 22.06 14.03 -6.15
CA ALA A 33 20.92 14.23 -5.28
C ALA A 33 21.15 13.61 -3.90
N THR A 34 20.98 14.39 -2.83
CA THR A 34 21.06 13.90 -1.46
C THR A 34 19.66 13.53 -0.94
N VAL A 35 19.53 12.31 -0.38
CA VAL A 35 18.26 11.74 0.08
C VAL A 35 18.34 11.36 1.54
N CYS A 36 17.38 11.83 2.35
CA CYS A 36 17.16 11.36 3.72
C CYS A 36 15.85 10.58 3.80
N LEU A 37 15.93 9.30 4.16
CA LEU A 37 14.77 8.46 4.45
C LEU A 37 14.56 8.43 5.96
N VAL A 38 13.40 8.90 6.42
CA VAL A 38 12.98 8.93 7.82
C VAL A 38 12.08 7.74 8.10
N GLU A 39 12.42 6.95 9.13
CA GLU A 39 11.60 5.82 9.58
C GLU A 39 11.46 5.83 11.10
N ALA A 40 10.24 5.62 11.58
CA ALA A 40 9.92 5.64 13.01
C ALA A 40 10.46 4.41 13.76
N GLY A 41 10.62 3.30 13.07
CA GLY A 41 11.12 2.03 13.61
C GLY A 41 12.62 1.80 13.39
N PRO A 42 13.10 0.65 13.87
CA PRO A 42 14.49 0.22 13.68
C PRO A 42 14.75 -0.34 12.28
N ASN A 43 15.99 -0.72 12.02
CA ASN A 43 16.39 -1.50 10.85
C ASN A 43 15.83 -2.94 10.94
N ASP A 44 15.28 -3.45 9.84
CA ASP A 44 14.73 -4.81 9.74
C ASP A 44 15.81 -5.90 9.54
N GLU A 45 17.05 -5.56 9.18
CA GLU A 45 18.11 -6.54 8.91
C GLU A 45 18.42 -7.46 10.09
N SER A 46 18.27 -6.97 11.32
CA SER A 46 18.52 -7.73 12.53
C SER A 46 17.27 -8.49 13.05
N GLU A 47 16.10 -8.28 12.45
CA GLU A 47 14.85 -8.92 12.85
C GLU A 47 14.57 -10.14 11.96
N GLU A 48 14.87 -11.32 12.50
CA GLU A 48 14.72 -12.58 11.76
C GLU A 48 13.28 -12.83 11.27
N ARG A 49 12.27 -12.47 12.08
CA ARG A 49 10.85 -12.63 11.73
C ARG A 49 10.48 -11.81 10.50
N ALA A 50 11.04 -10.59 10.36
CA ALA A 50 10.85 -9.74 9.18
C ALA A 50 11.50 -10.35 7.93
N GLY A 51 12.59 -11.11 8.09
CA GLY A 51 13.29 -11.78 6.99
C GLY A 51 12.60 -13.06 6.52
N GLN A 52 12.02 -13.86 7.42
CA GLN A 52 11.43 -15.16 7.12
C GLN A 52 9.95 -15.02 6.74
N ILE A 53 9.61 -15.32 5.48
CA ILE A 53 8.25 -15.07 4.99
C ILE A 53 7.17 -15.89 5.71
N ARG A 54 7.47 -17.08 6.19
CA ARG A 54 6.54 -17.92 6.97
C ARG A 54 6.21 -17.36 8.35
N ARG A 55 7.05 -16.46 8.89
CA ARG A 55 6.91 -15.89 10.23
C ARG A 55 6.14 -14.57 10.27
N TRP A 56 5.47 -14.21 9.17
CA TRP A 56 4.76 -12.93 9.03
C TRP A 56 3.76 -12.67 10.18
N ALA A 57 3.03 -13.70 10.62
CA ALA A 57 2.02 -13.56 11.66
C ALA A 57 2.61 -13.23 13.04
N GLU A 58 3.89 -13.58 13.29
CA GLU A 58 4.58 -13.26 14.54
C GLU A 58 4.92 -11.78 14.70
N MET A 59 4.84 -11.02 13.60
CA MET A 59 5.05 -9.57 13.61
C MET A 59 3.77 -8.80 13.99
N LEU A 60 2.59 -9.42 13.83
CA LEU A 60 1.31 -8.79 14.12
C LEU A 60 1.03 -8.79 15.62
N GLU A 61 0.41 -7.71 16.11
CA GLU A 61 0.11 -7.50 17.53
C GLU A 61 1.38 -7.55 18.43
N GLY A 62 2.57 -7.38 17.82
CA GLY A 62 3.86 -7.37 18.48
C GLY A 62 4.44 -5.97 18.71
N GLU A 63 5.71 -5.91 19.11
CA GLU A 63 6.41 -4.67 19.47
C GLU A 63 6.57 -3.64 18.35
N TYR A 64 6.52 -4.10 17.10
CA TYR A 64 6.61 -3.23 15.92
C TYR A 64 5.25 -2.85 15.36
N ASP A 65 4.16 -3.45 15.86
CA ASP A 65 2.82 -3.17 15.38
C ASP A 65 2.22 -1.96 16.11
N LEU A 66 1.74 -0.98 15.37
CA LEU A 66 1.01 0.16 15.90
C LEU A 66 -0.39 -0.23 16.42
N ASP A 67 -0.88 -1.43 16.04
CA ASP A 67 -2.14 -2.03 16.50
C ASP A 67 -3.31 -1.04 16.55
N TYR A 68 -3.55 -0.36 15.45
CA TYR A 68 -4.66 0.56 15.32
C TYR A 68 -6.01 -0.14 15.49
N ARG A 69 -7.02 0.60 15.95
CA ARG A 69 -8.37 0.10 16.16
C ARG A 69 -9.39 1.01 15.50
N SER A 70 -10.40 0.38 14.89
CA SER A 70 -11.53 1.13 14.36
C SER A 70 -12.35 1.77 15.49
N VAL A 71 -12.99 2.90 15.19
CA VAL A 71 -14.11 3.40 16.00
C VAL A 71 -15.32 2.45 15.88
N PRO A 72 -16.32 2.54 16.77
CA PRO A 72 -17.57 1.79 16.63
C PRO A 72 -18.18 1.99 15.24
N GLN A 73 -18.48 0.86 14.55
CA GLN A 73 -19.01 0.86 13.20
C GLN A 73 -20.53 0.91 13.20
N ALA A 74 -21.12 1.69 12.31
CA ALA A 74 -22.58 1.81 12.21
C ALA A 74 -23.25 0.53 11.71
N ARG A 75 -22.57 -0.26 10.83
CA ARG A 75 -23.14 -1.46 10.21
C ARG A 75 -22.18 -2.66 10.22
N GLY A 76 -20.91 -2.45 10.33
CA GLY A 76 -19.90 -3.52 10.32
C GLY A 76 -19.44 -3.93 11.71
N ASN A 77 -18.41 -4.77 11.74
CA ASN A 77 -17.74 -5.20 12.96
C ASN A 77 -17.00 -4.03 13.64
N SER A 78 -17.26 -3.79 14.92
CA SER A 78 -16.61 -2.74 15.72
C SER A 78 -15.35 -3.21 16.44
N PHE A 79 -14.87 -4.43 16.19
CA PHE A 79 -13.69 -5.01 16.83
C PHE A 79 -12.52 -5.17 15.87
N ILE A 80 -12.50 -4.39 14.78
CA ILE A 80 -11.42 -4.43 13.80
C ILE A 80 -10.13 -3.88 14.41
N ARG A 81 -9.07 -4.69 14.36
CA ARG A 81 -7.70 -4.29 14.64
C ARG A 81 -6.96 -4.17 13.30
N GLN A 82 -6.16 -3.14 13.17
CA GLN A 82 -5.44 -2.81 11.95
C GLN A 82 -3.95 -2.77 12.22
N ALA A 83 -3.26 -3.85 11.86
CA ALA A 83 -1.82 -3.92 11.96
C ALA A 83 -1.14 -2.93 10.99
N ARG A 84 -0.17 -2.17 11.48
CA ARG A 84 0.74 -1.32 10.71
C ARG A 84 2.12 -1.35 11.34
N LEU A 85 3.12 -1.73 10.56
CA LEU A 85 4.45 -2.01 11.09
C LEU A 85 5.34 -0.77 11.10
N ARG A 86 5.88 -0.47 12.27
CA ARG A 86 6.89 0.55 12.55
C ARG A 86 8.28 -0.09 12.55
N ILE A 87 8.79 -0.35 11.38
CA ILE A 87 10.10 -0.95 11.10
C ILE A 87 10.48 -0.61 9.66
N LEU A 88 11.75 -0.55 9.31
CA LEU A 88 12.19 -0.34 7.93
C LEU A 88 11.60 -1.43 7.02
N GLY A 89 11.06 -1.05 5.86
CA GLY A 89 10.25 -1.92 5.00
C GLY A 89 8.75 -1.89 5.31
N GLY A 90 8.34 -1.41 6.50
CA GLY A 90 6.94 -1.28 6.91
C GLY A 90 6.15 -2.58 6.76
N CYS A 91 4.92 -2.50 6.26
CA CYS A 91 4.06 -3.69 6.11
C CYS A 91 4.60 -4.73 5.14
N SER A 92 5.55 -4.41 4.23
CA SER A 92 6.18 -5.43 3.39
C SER A 92 7.06 -6.42 4.18
N THR A 93 7.38 -6.13 5.45
CA THR A 93 8.11 -7.04 6.36
C THR A 93 7.21 -8.03 7.08
N ALA A 94 5.87 -7.86 7.02
CA ALA A 94 4.93 -8.68 7.79
C ALA A 94 3.67 -9.11 7.01
N ASN A 95 3.53 -8.79 5.74
CA ASN A 95 2.45 -9.33 4.93
C ASN A 95 2.86 -10.65 4.26
N THR A 96 1.94 -11.33 3.59
CA THR A 96 2.21 -12.58 2.85
C THR A 96 2.93 -12.36 1.52
N MET A 97 3.22 -11.10 1.16
CA MET A 97 3.84 -10.72 -0.13
C MET A 97 3.14 -11.26 -1.38
N ILE A 98 1.85 -11.63 -1.29
CA ILE A 98 1.05 -11.96 -2.48
C ILE A 98 1.00 -10.71 -3.36
N SER A 99 1.61 -10.79 -4.53
CA SER A 99 1.91 -9.62 -5.35
C SER A 99 1.29 -9.74 -6.74
N TRP A 100 0.44 -8.79 -7.06
CA TRP A 100 -0.29 -8.73 -8.32
C TRP A 100 0.25 -7.59 -9.18
N ARG A 101 0.43 -7.88 -10.48
CA ARG A 101 0.51 -6.81 -11.48
C ARG A 101 -0.80 -6.01 -11.40
N PRO A 102 -0.76 -4.67 -11.39
CA PRO A 102 -1.99 -3.88 -11.41
C PRO A 102 -2.89 -4.32 -12.58
N LEU A 103 -4.18 -4.54 -12.30
CA LEU A 103 -5.12 -4.98 -13.31
C LEU A 103 -5.48 -3.84 -14.26
N ARG A 104 -5.72 -4.19 -15.55
CA ARG A 104 -6.18 -3.21 -16.55
C ARG A 104 -7.43 -2.47 -16.08
N GLY A 105 -8.43 -3.21 -15.58
CA GLY A 105 -9.68 -2.60 -15.15
C GLY A 105 -9.53 -1.58 -14.02
N ASP A 106 -8.61 -1.78 -13.07
CA ASP A 106 -8.33 -0.81 -12.01
C ASP A 106 -7.67 0.47 -12.54
N LEU A 107 -6.64 0.32 -13.38
CA LEU A 107 -5.90 1.47 -13.91
C LEU A 107 -6.71 2.27 -14.94
N ASP A 108 -7.47 1.59 -15.78
CA ASP A 108 -8.33 2.25 -16.76
C ASP A 108 -9.53 2.96 -16.07
N GLU A 109 -10.02 2.44 -14.93
CA GLU A 109 -10.96 3.15 -14.05
C GLU A 109 -10.36 4.48 -13.54
N TRP A 110 -9.09 4.46 -13.08
CA TRP A 110 -8.42 5.68 -12.61
C TRP A 110 -8.25 6.70 -13.75
N ALA A 111 -7.81 6.24 -14.92
CA ALA A 111 -7.69 7.11 -16.10
C ALA A 111 -9.04 7.69 -16.53
N ALA A 112 -10.12 6.88 -16.52
CA ALA A 112 -11.47 7.33 -16.82
C ALA A 112 -12.03 8.33 -15.79
N ALA A 113 -11.56 8.29 -14.54
CA ALA A 113 -11.84 9.28 -13.51
C ALA A 113 -11.02 10.59 -13.68
N GLY A 114 -10.27 10.73 -14.77
CA GLY A 114 -9.50 11.94 -15.09
C GLY A 114 -8.11 12.01 -14.45
N VAL A 115 -7.57 10.86 -14.02
CA VAL A 115 -6.19 10.80 -13.50
C VAL A 115 -5.23 10.54 -14.67
N ASP A 116 -4.82 11.60 -15.32
CA ASP A 116 -3.97 11.53 -16.50
C ASP A 116 -2.63 10.82 -16.21
N GLY A 117 -2.20 9.96 -17.17
CA GLY A 117 -0.92 9.24 -17.04
C GLY A 117 -0.93 8.04 -16.10
N TRP A 118 -2.13 7.51 -15.72
CA TRP A 118 -2.31 6.34 -14.86
C TRP A 118 -3.05 5.18 -15.52
N GLY A 119 -3.28 5.23 -16.84
CA GLY A 119 -3.84 4.11 -17.59
C GLY A 119 -2.89 2.91 -17.69
N TYR A 120 -3.45 1.74 -17.94
CA TYR A 120 -2.75 0.46 -17.89
C TYR A 120 -1.48 0.39 -18.75
N ASP A 121 -1.56 0.82 -20.01
CA ASP A 121 -0.43 0.66 -20.96
C ASP A 121 0.82 1.47 -20.55
N LEU A 122 0.62 2.54 -19.76
CA LEU A 122 1.73 3.33 -19.22
C LEU A 122 2.25 2.77 -17.89
N ILE A 123 1.36 2.25 -17.05
CA ILE A 123 1.69 1.91 -15.64
C ILE A 123 2.12 0.44 -15.49
N ALA A 124 1.49 -0.50 -16.20
CA ALA A 124 1.80 -1.92 -16.06
C ALA A 124 3.30 -2.27 -16.29
N PRO A 125 4.04 -1.61 -17.21
CA PRO A 125 5.48 -1.88 -17.40
C PRO A 125 6.34 -1.58 -16.16
N TYR A 126 5.88 -0.75 -15.22
CA TYR A 126 6.60 -0.51 -13.98
C TYR A 126 6.67 -1.74 -13.07
N PHE A 127 5.74 -2.68 -13.22
CA PHE A 127 5.80 -3.95 -12.50
C PHE A 127 7.03 -4.78 -12.89
N ASP A 128 7.43 -4.74 -14.17
CA ASP A 128 8.61 -5.45 -14.67
C ASP A 128 9.93 -4.79 -14.24
N ARG A 129 9.89 -3.59 -13.65
CA ARG A 129 11.05 -2.85 -13.12
C ARG A 129 11.29 -3.10 -11.63
N LEU A 130 10.38 -3.81 -10.96
CA LEU A 130 10.51 -4.08 -9.53
C LEU A 130 11.76 -4.91 -9.24
N GLU A 131 12.52 -4.52 -8.22
CA GLU A 131 13.67 -5.27 -7.73
C GLU A 131 13.25 -6.43 -6.81
N ALA A 132 11.99 -6.48 -6.40
CA ALA A 132 11.45 -7.55 -5.58
C ALA A 132 11.30 -8.83 -6.41
N ASP A 133 11.80 -9.94 -5.87
CA ASP A 133 11.67 -11.27 -6.47
C ASP A 133 10.22 -11.77 -6.31
N ILE A 134 9.35 -11.41 -7.26
CA ILE A 134 7.95 -11.89 -7.31
C ILE A 134 7.90 -13.10 -8.21
N VAL A 135 7.65 -14.28 -7.62
CA VAL A 135 7.71 -15.56 -8.31
C VAL A 135 6.52 -16.45 -7.94
N PRO A 136 6.10 -17.38 -8.83
CA PRO A 136 5.13 -18.40 -8.46
C PRO A 136 5.63 -19.20 -7.26
N VAL A 137 4.70 -19.60 -6.36
CA VAL A 137 5.04 -20.50 -5.25
C VAL A 137 5.75 -21.75 -5.80
N ASP A 138 6.95 -22.03 -5.28
CA ASP A 138 7.77 -23.15 -5.70
C ASP A 138 7.00 -24.47 -5.54
N PRO A 139 7.05 -25.40 -6.49
CA PRO A 139 6.42 -26.69 -6.37
C PRO A 139 6.75 -27.45 -5.06
N ALA A 140 7.96 -27.26 -4.52
CA ALA A 140 8.37 -27.88 -3.25
C ALA A 140 7.64 -27.27 -2.02
N ASP A 141 7.12 -26.05 -2.14
CA ASP A 141 6.36 -25.35 -1.11
C ASP A 141 4.83 -25.52 -1.28
N ARG A 142 4.37 -26.17 -2.35
CA ARG A 142 2.95 -26.40 -2.63
C ARG A 142 2.40 -27.54 -1.79
N ASN A 143 1.58 -27.23 -0.81
CA ASN A 143 0.94 -28.23 0.03
C ASN A 143 -0.08 -29.06 -0.77
N PRO A 144 -0.03 -30.43 -0.74
CA PRO A 144 -0.99 -31.28 -1.44
C PRO A 144 -2.45 -31.03 -1.04
N TYR A 145 -2.71 -30.76 0.23
CA TYR A 145 -4.03 -30.41 0.75
C TYR A 145 -4.57 -29.10 0.11
N VAL A 146 -3.72 -28.07 -0.01
CA VAL A 146 -4.08 -26.81 -0.65
C VAL A 146 -4.27 -27.01 -2.17
N ALA A 147 -3.46 -27.88 -2.80
CA ALA A 147 -3.62 -28.24 -4.20
C ALA A 147 -4.97 -28.92 -4.47
N ASP A 148 -5.43 -29.82 -3.57
CA ASP A 148 -6.76 -30.43 -3.64
C ASP A 148 -7.87 -29.38 -3.57
N ALA A 149 -7.72 -28.35 -2.74
CA ALA A 149 -8.68 -27.25 -2.65
C ALA A 149 -8.69 -26.38 -3.90
N VAL A 150 -7.54 -26.10 -4.50
CA VAL A 150 -7.41 -25.38 -5.79
C VAL A 150 -8.10 -26.16 -6.90
N GLN A 151 -7.88 -27.49 -6.98
CA GLN A 151 -8.54 -28.36 -7.95
C GLN A 151 -10.07 -28.36 -7.76
N ALA A 152 -10.53 -28.48 -6.50
CA ALA A 152 -11.95 -28.41 -6.18
C ALA A 152 -12.57 -27.06 -6.58
N ALA A 153 -11.86 -25.94 -6.36
CA ALA A 153 -12.32 -24.62 -6.77
C ALA A 153 -12.45 -24.53 -8.30
N SER A 154 -11.45 -25.02 -9.04
CA SER A 154 -11.52 -25.06 -10.52
C SER A 154 -12.72 -25.87 -11.00
N THR A 155 -12.99 -27.03 -10.40
CA THR A 155 -14.10 -27.89 -10.80
C THR A 155 -15.47 -27.29 -10.40
N ALA A 156 -15.65 -26.94 -9.13
CA ALA A 156 -16.92 -26.48 -8.57
C ALA A 156 -17.39 -25.16 -9.18
N LEU A 157 -16.44 -24.28 -9.54
CA LEU A 157 -16.73 -22.93 -10.02
C LEU A 157 -16.52 -22.77 -11.52
N GLY A 158 -15.99 -23.79 -12.21
CA GLY A 158 -15.66 -23.73 -13.65
C GLY A 158 -14.51 -22.79 -13.97
N LEU A 159 -13.59 -22.62 -13.02
CA LEU A 159 -12.46 -21.70 -13.14
C LEU A 159 -11.27 -22.35 -13.85
N THR A 160 -10.52 -21.54 -14.57
CA THR A 160 -9.22 -21.94 -15.13
C THR A 160 -8.22 -22.18 -13.99
N ALA A 161 -7.55 -23.35 -14.01
CA ALA A 161 -6.40 -23.56 -13.14
C ALA A 161 -5.23 -22.67 -13.60
N ARG A 162 -4.64 -21.94 -12.65
CA ARG A 162 -3.55 -20.99 -12.90
C ARG A 162 -2.23 -21.49 -12.34
N GLU A 163 -1.19 -21.48 -13.16
CA GLU A 163 0.20 -21.66 -12.75
C GLU A 163 0.92 -20.32 -12.54
N THR A 164 0.48 -19.28 -13.27
CA THR A 164 0.94 -17.90 -13.21
C THR A 164 -0.25 -16.96 -13.20
N TRP A 165 -0.08 -15.76 -12.63
CA TRP A 165 -1.15 -14.79 -12.49
C TRP A 165 -0.81 -13.43 -13.10
N ASN A 166 0.46 -13.06 -13.07
CA ASN A 166 0.93 -11.75 -13.52
C ASN A 166 1.22 -11.66 -15.01
N ASP A 167 0.84 -12.69 -15.76
CA ASP A 167 0.97 -12.81 -17.22
C ASP A 167 -0.28 -12.35 -17.99
N THR A 168 -1.29 -11.86 -17.31
CA THR A 168 -2.58 -11.46 -17.90
C THR A 168 -3.05 -10.11 -17.36
N GLU A 169 -3.83 -9.39 -18.17
CA GLU A 169 -4.43 -8.10 -17.82
C GLU A 169 -5.70 -8.24 -16.97
N PHE A 170 -6.34 -9.40 -17.04
CA PHE A 170 -7.54 -9.74 -16.27
C PHE A 170 -7.32 -11.07 -15.54
N VAL A 171 -7.62 -11.09 -14.25
CA VAL A 171 -7.40 -12.23 -13.37
C VAL A 171 -8.72 -12.87 -12.97
N GLU A 172 -8.92 -14.12 -13.38
CA GLU A 172 -9.97 -15.02 -12.90
C GLU A 172 -9.41 -16.44 -12.95
N GLY A 173 -9.63 -17.23 -11.91
CA GLY A 173 -9.11 -18.59 -11.85
C GLY A 173 -8.89 -19.09 -10.43
N ALA A 174 -8.26 -20.25 -10.31
CA ALA A 174 -7.81 -20.84 -9.05
C ALA A 174 -6.36 -21.33 -9.20
N GLY A 175 -5.52 -21.14 -8.18
CA GLY A 175 -4.11 -21.54 -8.26
C GLY A 175 -3.30 -21.11 -7.04
N PHE A 176 -2.03 -21.51 -7.05
CA PHE A 176 -1.02 -20.97 -6.16
C PHE A 176 -0.62 -19.56 -6.63
N PHE A 177 -0.42 -18.67 -5.68
CA PHE A 177 -0.12 -17.28 -5.98
C PHE A 177 1.33 -17.04 -6.42
N GLU A 178 1.59 -15.85 -6.92
CA GLU A 178 2.93 -15.28 -7.05
C GLU A 178 3.20 -14.40 -5.86
N ILE A 179 4.34 -14.63 -5.20
CA ILE A 179 4.69 -13.99 -3.93
C ILE A 179 6.13 -13.45 -3.97
N GLY A 180 6.36 -12.42 -3.17
CA GLY A 180 7.68 -11.78 -3.07
C GLY A 180 8.60 -12.55 -2.12
N TYR A 181 9.35 -13.53 -2.62
CA TYR A 181 10.30 -14.31 -1.81
C TYR A 181 11.38 -14.99 -2.66
N GLU A 182 12.44 -15.42 -2.01
CA GLU A 182 13.47 -16.29 -2.58
C GLU A 182 13.20 -17.74 -2.17
N PRO A 183 12.78 -18.62 -3.09
CA PRO A 183 12.28 -19.96 -2.74
C PRO A 183 13.29 -20.87 -2.01
N ARG A 184 14.61 -20.77 -2.35
CA ARG A 184 15.63 -21.64 -1.75
C ARG A 184 15.93 -21.32 -0.29
N THR A 185 15.74 -20.08 0.12
CA THR A 185 16.06 -19.60 1.47
C THR A 185 14.83 -19.28 2.29
N ASN A 186 13.66 -19.23 1.65
CA ASN A 186 12.40 -18.75 2.21
C ASN A 186 12.47 -17.32 2.77
N LEU A 187 13.41 -16.53 2.23
CA LEU A 187 13.58 -15.13 2.60
C LEU A 187 12.58 -14.27 1.86
N ARG A 188 11.96 -13.39 2.59
CA ARG A 188 11.02 -12.38 2.08
C ARG A 188 11.73 -11.39 1.17
N SER A 189 11.12 -11.02 0.06
CA SER A 189 11.55 -9.93 -0.80
C SER A 189 10.79 -8.63 -0.45
N SER A 190 10.95 -8.17 0.83
CA SER A 190 10.38 -6.89 1.27
C SER A 190 10.98 -5.71 0.50
N ALA A 191 10.31 -4.55 0.52
CA ALA A 191 10.83 -3.36 -0.14
C ALA A 191 12.19 -2.90 0.44
N SER A 192 12.39 -3.00 1.75
CA SER A 192 13.70 -2.72 2.38
C SER A 192 14.76 -3.67 1.86
N ARG A 193 14.48 -4.97 1.83
CA ARG A 193 15.42 -5.99 1.39
C ARG A 193 15.75 -5.87 -0.10
N ALA A 194 14.74 -5.66 -0.94
CA ALA A 194 14.91 -5.57 -2.38
C ALA A 194 15.64 -4.29 -2.83
N TYR A 195 15.42 -3.17 -2.13
CA TYR A 195 15.87 -1.87 -2.61
C TYR A 195 16.97 -1.20 -1.76
N LEU A 196 17.11 -1.57 -0.48
CA LEU A 196 18.02 -0.89 0.44
C LEU A 196 19.11 -1.79 1.03
N HIS A 197 18.81 -3.08 1.32
CA HIS A 197 19.80 -3.98 1.89
C HIS A 197 20.99 -4.15 0.93
N GLY A 198 22.20 -3.99 1.47
CA GLY A 198 23.42 -4.06 0.67
C GLY A 198 23.71 -2.85 -0.21
N VAL A 199 22.79 -1.87 -0.27
CA VAL A 199 23.01 -0.63 -1.02
C VAL A 199 23.91 0.31 -0.21
N GLN A 200 25.07 0.66 -0.78
CA GLN A 200 26.01 1.61 -0.18
C GLN A 200 26.11 2.84 -1.10
N ARG A 201 25.35 3.88 -0.79
CA ARG A 201 25.38 5.16 -1.50
C ARG A 201 25.67 6.29 -0.50
N ALA A 202 26.71 7.06 -0.74
CA ALA A 202 27.13 8.16 0.15
C ALA A 202 26.08 9.29 0.24
N ASN A 203 25.19 9.38 -0.73
CA ASN A 203 24.11 10.36 -0.84
C ASN A 203 22.75 9.88 -0.31
N LEU A 204 22.66 8.64 0.21
CA LEU A 204 21.46 8.10 0.87
C LEU A 204 21.71 7.98 2.38
N HIS A 205 20.88 8.61 3.18
CA HIS A 205 20.90 8.53 4.64
C HIS A 205 19.60 7.93 5.18
N LEU A 206 19.72 6.93 6.05
CA LEU A 206 18.59 6.34 6.78
C LEU A 206 18.52 6.94 8.18
N GLN A 207 17.53 7.79 8.43
CA GLN A 207 17.23 8.37 9.72
C GLN A 207 16.16 7.51 10.42
N LEU A 208 16.63 6.41 11.05
CA LEU A 208 15.77 5.43 11.74
C LEU A 208 15.39 5.89 13.16
N GLU A 209 14.46 5.17 13.81
CA GLU A 209 13.95 5.47 15.16
C GLU A 209 13.52 6.94 15.31
N SER A 210 12.93 7.50 14.25
CA SER A 210 12.62 8.92 14.11
C SER A 210 11.17 9.12 13.70
N VAL A 211 10.33 9.52 14.66
CA VAL A 211 8.90 9.72 14.46
C VAL A 211 8.66 11.11 13.85
N ALA A 212 8.04 11.16 12.68
CA ALA A 212 7.63 12.41 12.05
C ALA A 212 6.43 13.03 12.77
N GLU A 213 6.61 14.22 13.36
CA GLU A 213 5.57 14.91 14.11
C GLU A 213 4.73 15.82 13.20
N THR A 214 5.40 16.75 12.49
CA THR A 214 4.76 17.72 11.58
C THR A 214 5.67 18.07 10.41
N LEU A 215 5.08 18.42 9.29
CA LEU A 215 5.77 19.03 8.17
C LEU A 215 6.12 20.49 8.47
N LEU A 216 7.23 20.95 7.93
CA LEU A 216 7.62 22.36 8.00
C LEU A 216 7.10 23.04 6.76
N ILE A 217 6.13 23.93 6.93
CA ILE A 217 5.51 24.69 5.83
C ILE A 217 5.89 26.17 5.97
N GLU A 218 6.59 26.71 4.98
CA GLU A 218 6.99 28.10 4.91
C GLU A 218 6.49 28.71 3.59
N GLU A 219 5.78 29.82 3.66
CA GLU A 219 5.26 30.55 2.47
C GLU A 219 4.50 29.64 1.47
N GLY A 220 3.72 28.67 1.98
CA GLY A 220 2.94 27.73 1.15
C GLY A 220 3.76 26.62 0.53
N ARG A 221 4.99 26.41 0.98
CA ARG A 221 5.90 25.36 0.53
C ARG A 221 6.33 24.44 1.68
N ALA A 222 6.34 23.14 1.44
CA ALA A 222 6.98 22.18 2.35
C ALA A 222 8.51 22.29 2.19
N VAL A 223 9.19 22.60 3.32
CA VAL A 223 10.64 22.79 3.38
C VAL A 223 11.34 21.78 4.27
N GLY A 224 10.60 20.81 4.83
CA GLY A 224 11.17 19.77 5.69
C GLY A 224 10.13 19.10 6.57
N VAL A 225 10.62 18.38 7.56
CA VAL A 225 9.85 17.65 8.57
C VAL A 225 10.48 17.81 9.95
N ARG A 226 9.65 18.00 10.97
CA ARG A 226 10.06 17.89 12.37
C ARG A 226 9.93 16.44 12.79
N VAL A 227 11.00 15.90 13.35
CA VAL A 227 11.08 14.51 13.81
C VAL A 227 11.46 14.45 15.28
N ARG A 228 10.88 13.50 15.99
CA ARG A 228 11.27 13.14 17.35
C ARG A 228 12.18 11.91 17.29
N THR A 229 13.37 12.03 17.83
CA THR A 229 14.37 10.96 17.90
C THR A 229 14.65 10.61 19.35
N PRO A 230 15.35 9.50 19.67
CA PRO A 230 15.78 9.20 21.04
C PRO A 230 16.67 10.29 21.68
N GLN A 231 17.29 11.16 20.86
CA GLN A 231 18.15 12.26 21.32
C GLN A 231 17.41 13.59 21.41
N GLY A 232 16.13 13.65 21.09
CA GLY A 232 15.31 14.85 21.09
C GLY A 232 14.71 15.20 19.72
N THR A 233 14.00 16.31 19.67
CA THR A 233 13.36 16.80 18.44
C THR A 233 14.37 17.49 17.52
N ARG A 234 14.25 17.26 16.21
CA ARG A 234 15.07 17.85 15.15
C ARG A 234 14.24 18.29 13.96
N GLU A 235 14.79 19.17 13.15
CA GLU A 235 14.24 19.56 11.85
C GLU A 235 15.15 19.02 10.75
N LEU A 236 14.55 18.25 9.82
CA LEU A 236 15.22 17.78 8.61
C LEU A 236 14.69 18.58 7.43
N ARG A 237 15.57 19.37 6.80
CA ARG A 237 15.17 20.31 5.76
C ARG A 237 15.40 19.77 4.35
N ALA A 238 14.44 20.00 3.46
CA ALA A 238 14.47 19.60 2.06
C ALA A 238 14.60 20.84 1.14
N ARG A 239 15.53 20.79 0.21
CA ARG A 239 15.77 21.84 -0.79
C ARG A 239 14.77 21.76 -1.94
N ARG A 240 14.44 20.53 -2.36
CA ARG A 240 13.56 20.26 -3.50
C ARG A 240 12.17 19.86 -3.05
N GLU A 241 12.01 18.66 -2.49
CA GLU A 241 10.71 18.13 -2.11
C GLU A 241 10.76 17.30 -0.81
N VAL A 242 9.63 17.31 -0.09
CA VAL A 242 9.28 16.35 0.96
C VAL A 242 8.29 15.35 0.37
N ILE A 243 8.57 14.06 0.54
CA ILE A 243 7.75 12.97 0.02
C ILE A 243 7.21 12.16 1.20
N VAL A 244 5.90 12.19 1.45
CA VAL A 244 5.24 11.46 2.52
C VAL A 244 4.89 10.06 2.04
N CYS A 245 5.37 9.04 2.77
CA CYS A 245 5.23 7.61 2.47
C CYS A 245 4.80 6.81 3.72
N CYS A 246 3.99 7.41 4.60
CA CYS A 246 3.64 6.83 5.91
C CYS A 246 2.47 5.83 5.84
N GLY A 247 1.91 5.56 4.65
CA GLY A 247 0.78 4.66 4.45
C GLY A 247 -0.58 5.32 4.68
N ALA A 248 -1.65 4.58 4.37
CA ALA A 248 -3.00 5.12 4.27
C ALA A 248 -3.64 5.59 5.61
N ILE A 249 -3.00 5.34 6.74
CA ILE A 249 -3.45 5.86 8.05
C ILE A 249 -2.60 7.06 8.46
N ASP A 250 -1.28 6.93 8.41
CA ASP A 250 -0.38 7.95 8.95
C ASP A 250 -0.06 9.08 7.96
N SER A 251 -0.17 8.86 6.65
CA SER A 251 0.00 9.95 5.67
C SER A 251 -1.06 11.04 5.82
N PRO A 252 -2.38 10.74 5.81
CA PRO A 252 -3.38 11.76 6.09
C PRO A 252 -3.26 12.32 7.51
N ALA A 253 -2.90 11.52 8.51
CA ALA A 253 -2.71 12.00 9.88
C ALA A 253 -1.55 13.00 9.98
N LEU A 254 -0.41 12.76 9.30
CA LEU A 254 0.72 13.69 9.24
C LEU A 254 0.34 14.99 8.52
N LEU A 255 -0.39 14.91 7.40
CA LEU A 255 -0.92 16.10 6.71
C LEU A 255 -1.81 16.91 7.64
N MET A 256 -2.76 16.27 8.34
CA MET A 256 -3.67 16.95 9.28
C MET A 256 -2.91 17.56 10.46
N ARG A 257 -1.97 16.85 11.11
CA ARG A 257 -1.13 17.42 12.17
C ARG A 257 -0.32 18.62 11.71
N SER A 258 -0.06 18.71 10.42
CA SER A 258 0.65 19.83 9.79
C SER A 258 -0.27 20.94 9.29
N GLY A 259 -1.57 20.87 9.60
CA GLY A 259 -2.55 21.88 9.22
C GLY A 259 -3.09 21.76 7.79
N ILE A 260 -2.88 20.61 7.12
CA ILE A 260 -3.37 20.34 5.76
C ILE A 260 -4.48 19.29 5.86
N GLY A 261 -5.73 19.69 5.64
CA GLY A 261 -6.87 18.77 5.75
C GLY A 261 -8.19 19.48 5.95
N PRO A 262 -9.28 18.74 6.27
CA PRO A 262 -10.60 19.35 6.47
C PRO A 262 -10.58 20.35 7.63
N ALA A 263 -10.91 21.62 7.34
CA ALA A 263 -10.80 22.71 8.32
C ALA A 263 -11.60 22.45 9.61
N ALA A 264 -12.74 21.76 9.53
CA ALA A 264 -13.54 21.41 10.70
C ALA A 264 -12.79 20.41 11.61
N VAL A 265 -12.21 19.35 11.04
CA VAL A 265 -11.42 18.33 11.76
C VAL A 265 -10.21 18.99 12.43
N LEU A 266 -9.46 19.81 11.69
CA LEU A 266 -8.29 20.50 12.22
C LEU A 266 -8.62 21.41 13.41
N LYS A 267 -9.72 22.17 13.33
CA LYS A 267 -10.19 23.02 14.44
C LYS A 267 -10.58 22.22 15.68
N GLU A 268 -11.29 21.10 15.49
CA GLU A 268 -11.67 20.21 16.59
C GLU A 268 -10.43 19.58 17.26
N ALA A 269 -9.41 19.22 16.47
CA ALA A 269 -8.14 18.70 16.95
C ALA A 269 -7.19 19.78 17.53
N GLY A 270 -7.58 21.06 17.51
CA GLY A 270 -6.75 22.17 17.99
C GLY A 270 -5.55 22.49 17.09
N VAL A 271 -5.58 22.09 15.81
CA VAL A 271 -4.51 22.30 14.83
C VAL A 271 -4.85 23.54 13.98
N PRO A 272 -3.92 24.51 13.84
CA PRO A 272 -4.10 25.65 12.94
C PRO A 272 -4.26 25.20 11.48
N VAL A 273 -5.25 25.77 10.78
CA VAL A 273 -5.47 25.46 9.35
C VAL A 273 -4.46 26.21 8.50
N VAL A 274 -3.63 25.44 7.77
CA VAL A 274 -2.70 25.95 6.75
C VAL A 274 -3.35 25.88 5.37
N VAL A 275 -3.92 24.73 5.02
CA VAL A 275 -4.69 24.51 3.80
C VAL A 275 -5.95 23.73 4.12
N ASP A 276 -7.11 24.29 3.77
CA ASP A 276 -8.38 23.55 3.81
C ASP A 276 -8.46 22.61 2.60
N LEU A 277 -8.23 21.31 2.87
CA LEU A 277 -8.21 20.26 1.85
C LEU A 277 -9.14 19.12 2.28
N PRO A 278 -10.44 19.19 1.93
CA PRO A 278 -11.48 18.31 2.48
C PRO A 278 -11.28 16.82 2.22
N GLY A 279 -10.57 16.45 1.17
CA GLY A 279 -10.35 15.04 0.81
C GLY A 279 -9.33 14.30 1.69
N VAL A 280 -8.51 15.01 2.49
CA VAL A 280 -7.51 14.38 3.34
C VAL A 280 -8.18 13.52 4.40
N GLY A 281 -7.86 12.22 4.39
CA GLY A 281 -8.42 11.22 5.29
C GLY A 281 -9.77 10.67 4.87
N GLU A 282 -10.48 11.27 3.92
CA GLU A 282 -11.74 10.73 3.38
C GLU A 282 -11.46 9.62 2.34
N ASN A 283 -12.51 8.98 1.82
CA ASN A 283 -12.45 7.94 0.79
C ASN A 283 -11.69 6.65 1.21
N LEU A 284 -11.49 6.39 2.51
CA LEU A 284 -10.88 5.15 2.98
C LEU A 284 -11.59 3.95 2.39
N GLN A 285 -10.82 3.04 1.79
CA GLN A 285 -11.29 1.78 1.24
C GLN A 285 -10.43 0.64 1.78
N ASP A 286 -11.08 -0.52 1.97
CA ASP A 286 -10.42 -1.73 2.45
C ASP A 286 -11.23 -2.96 2.02
N HIS A 287 -10.60 -4.08 1.85
CA HIS A 287 -11.26 -5.34 1.53
C HIS A 287 -11.84 -5.96 2.80
N ALA A 288 -13.17 -6.02 2.89
CA ALA A 288 -13.84 -6.77 3.95
C ALA A 288 -13.69 -8.27 3.69
N GLU A 289 -13.19 -9.01 4.69
CA GLU A 289 -12.98 -10.45 4.62
C GLU A 289 -13.94 -11.19 5.55
N GLY A 290 -14.60 -12.20 5.02
CA GLY A 290 -15.37 -13.18 5.78
C GLY A 290 -14.53 -14.40 6.10
N LEU A 291 -15.04 -15.23 7.00
CA LEU A 291 -14.41 -16.50 7.37
C LEU A 291 -15.43 -17.61 7.31
N ILE A 292 -15.04 -18.77 6.78
CA ILE A 292 -15.78 -20.01 6.91
C ILE A 292 -14.83 -21.11 7.37
N VAL A 293 -15.24 -21.92 8.35
CA VAL A 293 -14.38 -22.89 9.03
C VAL A 293 -15.07 -24.24 9.12
N TRP A 294 -14.32 -25.30 8.83
CA TRP A 294 -14.70 -26.69 9.00
C TRP A 294 -13.77 -27.40 9.98
N GLU A 295 -14.24 -28.50 10.57
CA GLU A 295 -13.39 -29.47 11.25
C GLU A 295 -12.44 -30.11 10.23
N GLY A 296 -11.14 -30.22 10.53
CA GLY A 296 -10.18 -31.00 9.76
C GLY A 296 -10.36 -32.50 10.01
N ARG A 297 -10.18 -33.32 8.97
CA ARG A 297 -10.26 -34.80 9.05
C ARG A 297 -8.96 -35.51 8.76
N THR A 298 -8.05 -34.83 8.06
CA THR A 298 -6.79 -35.44 7.63
C THR A 298 -5.62 -34.63 8.18
N PRO A 299 -4.57 -35.31 8.69
CA PRO A 299 -3.33 -34.63 9.02
C PRO A 299 -2.78 -33.90 7.81
N ARG A 300 -2.16 -32.76 8.03
CA ARG A 300 -1.56 -31.92 7.01
C ARG A 300 -0.08 -31.72 7.31
N ASP A 301 0.75 -31.89 6.29
CA ASP A 301 2.16 -31.53 6.39
C ASP A 301 2.28 -30.00 6.46
N ASP A 302 3.28 -29.51 7.18
CA ASP A 302 3.55 -28.07 7.31
C ASP A 302 4.47 -27.56 6.16
N VAL A 303 4.13 -27.92 4.93
CA VAL A 303 4.83 -27.46 3.72
C VAL A 303 4.08 -26.26 3.16
N SER A 304 4.75 -25.12 3.01
CA SER A 304 4.14 -23.89 2.53
C SER A 304 5.19 -22.80 2.43
N ALA A 305 5.02 -21.83 1.53
CA ALA A 305 5.84 -20.63 1.51
C ALA A 305 5.44 -19.64 2.62
N THR A 306 4.14 -19.33 2.75
CA THR A 306 3.62 -18.34 3.70
C THR A 306 2.55 -18.88 4.64
N GLY A 307 1.98 -20.04 4.32
CA GLY A 307 0.74 -20.54 4.94
C GLY A 307 -0.55 -20.01 4.29
N TRP A 308 -0.43 -19.07 3.33
CA TRP A 308 -1.55 -18.43 2.59
C TRP A 308 -1.25 -18.39 1.08
N ASP A 309 -0.79 -19.49 0.54
CA ASP A 309 -0.11 -19.56 -0.75
C ASP A 309 -1.03 -19.67 -1.96
N ALA A 310 -2.32 -19.91 -1.77
CA ALA A 310 -3.25 -20.19 -2.86
C ALA A 310 -4.64 -19.61 -2.61
N GLY A 311 -5.42 -19.59 -3.68
CA GLY A 311 -6.78 -19.13 -3.63
C GLY A 311 -7.49 -19.21 -4.96
N TYR A 312 -8.64 -18.56 -5.02
CA TYR A 312 -9.36 -18.36 -6.27
C TYR A 312 -9.92 -16.94 -6.34
N VAL A 313 -10.04 -16.46 -7.56
CA VAL A 313 -10.51 -15.12 -7.90
C VAL A 313 -11.66 -15.24 -8.88
N VAL A 314 -12.79 -14.60 -8.58
CA VAL A 314 -14.04 -14.80 -9.31
C VAL A 314 -14.70 -13.47 -9.66
N ARG A 315 -15.24 -13.39 -10.86
CA ARG A 315 -16.14 -12.36 -11.30
C ARG A 315 -17.58 -12.87 -11.17
N ILE A 316 -18.39 -12.16 -10.41
CA ILE A 316 -19.83 -12.46 -10.24
C ILE A 316 -20.67 -11.65 -11.23
N ASP A 317 -20.34 -10.37 -11.38
CA ASP A 317 -20.96 -9.52 -12.40
C ASP A 317 -20.19 -9.69 -13.72
N PRO A 318 -20.79 -10.26 -14.77
CA PRO A 318 -20.09 -10.48 -16.05
C PRO A 318 -19.61 -9.19 -16.72
N ASP A 319 -20.19 -8.04 -16.36
CA ASP A 319 -19.83 -6.74 -16.90
C ASP A 319 -18.70 -6.06 -16.08
N SER A 320 -18.29 -6.64 -14.95
CA SER A 320 -17.19 -6.10 -14.15
C SER A 320 -15.85 -6.23 -14.89
N ALA A 321 -15.10 -5.13 -14.95
CA ALA A 321 -13.77 -5.11 -15.54
C ALA A 321 -12.68 -5.76 -14.63
N VAL A 322 -13.02 -6.01 -13.37
CA VAL A 322 -12.14 -6.61 -12.35
C VAL A 322 -12.89 -7.69 -11.58
N PRO A 323 -12.19 -8.58 -10.84
CA PRO A 323 -12.85 -9.55 -9.98
C PRO A 323 -13.73 -8.89 -8.92
N ASP A 324 -14.80 -9.58 -8.51
CA ASP A 324 -15.68 -9.17 -7.43
C ASP A 324 -15.32 -9.79 -6.09
N ILE A 325 -14.78 -11.01 -6.12
CA ILE A 325 -14.41 -11.79 -4.94
C ILE A 325 -13.03 -12.39 -5.15
N SER A 326 -12.18 -12.24 -4.15
CA SER A 326 -10.95 -13.02 -3.98
C SER A 326 -11.11 -13.89 -2.74
N THR A 327 -10.68 -15.15 -2.80
CA THR A 327 -10.75 -16.07 -1.66
C THR A 327 -9.37 -16.68 -1.42
N HIS A 328 -8.85 -16.48 -0.22
CA HIS A 328 -7.65 -17.16 0.21
C HIS A 328 -7.97 -18.56 0.75
N ILE A 329 -7.10 -19.51 0.47
CA ILE A 329 -7.14 -20.89 0.96
C ILE A 329 -5.91 -21.08 1.86
N PRO A 330 -5.99 -20.74 3.16
CA PRO A 330 -4.85 -20.85 4.05
C PRO A 330 -4.60 -22.31 4.45
N LEU A 331 -3.32 -22.69 4.57
CA LEU A 331 -2.90 -23.90 5.25
C LEU A 331 -3.12 -23.77 6.77
N HIS A 332 -2.83 -22.58 7.31
CA HIS A 332 -3.04 -22.22 8.71
C HIS A 332 -4.15 -21.19 8.81
N SER A 333 -5.25 -21.59 9.39
CA SER A 333 -6.44 -20.75 9.54
C SER A 333 -6.18 -19.56 10.48
N TRP A 334 -6.61 -18.37 10.08
CA TRP A 334 -6.59 -17.18 10.93
C TRP A 334 -7.97 -16.99 11.56
N THR A 335 -8.24 -17.70 12.67
CA THR A 335 -9.57 -17.83 13.28
C THR A 335 -9.81 -16.86 14.44
N VAL A 336 -8.81 -16.08 14.81
CA VAL A 336 -8.83 -15.18 15.98
C VAL A 336 -10.07 -14.27 16.01
N HIS A 337 -10.59 -13.89 14.86
CA HIS A 337 -11.78 -13.04 14.78
C HIS A 337 -13.05 -13.78 15.17
N ALA A 338 -13.25 -15.02 14.71
CA ALA A 338 -14.38 -15.84 15.12
C ALA A 338 -14.30 -16.17 16.62
N GLU A 339 -13.11 -16.46 17.14
CA GLU A 339 -12.86 -16.72 18.55
C GLU A 339 -13.19 -15.53 19.46
N ARG A 340 -12.92 -14.30 19.01
CA ARG A 340 -13.31 -13.05 19.71
C ARG A 340 -14.83 -12.93 19.90
N PHE A 341 -15.62 -13.56 19.05
CA PHE A 341 -17.07 -13.64 19.18
C PHE A 341 -17.54 -14.87 19.96
N GLY A 342 -16.64 -15.56 20.64
CA GLY A 342 -16.96 -16.72 21.48
C GLY A 342 -17.18 -18.01 20.71
N VAL A 343 -16.81 -18.07 19.42
CA VAL A 343 -16.89 -19.30 18.64
C VAL A 343 -15.73 -20.21 19.05
N HIS A 344 -16.07 -21.43 19.45
CA HIS A 344 -15.04 -22.45 19.73
C HIS A 344 -14.58 -23.09 18.43
N ILE A 345 -13.35 -22.83 18.03
CA ILE A 345 -12.71 -23.42 16.86
C ILE A 345 -11.86 -24.61 17.28
N PRO A 346 -12.07 -25.82 16.72
CA PRO A 346 -11.21 -26.98 16.97
C PRO A 346 -9.75 -26.69 16.58
N ALA A 347 -8.80 -27.32 17.27
CA ALA A 347 -7.38 -27.17 16.94
C ALA A 347 -7.07 -27.67 15.52
N ASP A 348 -7.70 -28.77 15.10
CA ASP A 348 -7.65 -29.24 13.71
C ASP A 348 -8.84 -28.68 12.94
N ASN A 349 -8.58 -27.62 12.22
CA ASN A 349 -9.60 -26.90 11.46
C ASN A 349 -9.06 -26.48 10.08
N VAL A 350 -9.99 -26.17 9.20
CA VAL A 350 -9.79 -25.73 7.82
C VAL A 350 -10.60 -24.48 7.61
N SER A 351 -10.05 -23.50 6.97
CA SER A 351 -10.81 -22.28 6.64
C SER A 351 -10.63 -21.84 5.20
N PHE A 352 -11.63 -21.12 4.69
CA PHE A 352 -11.52 -20.25 3.54
C PHE A 352 -11.85 -18.83 3.96
N ALA A 353 -11.20 -17.87 3.31
CA ALA A 353 -11.31 -16.47 3.63
C ALA A 353 -11.69 -15.65 2.39
N PRO A 354 -13.01 -15.64 2.04
CA PRO A 354 -13.50 -14.80 0.94
C PRO A 354 -13.49 -13.32 1.33
N ASN A 355 -13.07 -12.47 0.40
CA ASN A 355 -13.08 -11.02 0.57
C ASN A 355 -13.70 -10.30 -0.64
N VAL A 356 -14.24 -9.11 -0.36
CA VAL A 356 -14.84 -8.23 -1.37
C VAL A 356 -13.73 -7.51 -2.12
N ALA A 357 -13.48 -7.91 -3.37
CA ALA A 357 -12.34 -7.41 -4.15
C ALA A 357 -12.46 -5.93 -4.56
N LYS A 358 -13.67 -5.44 -4.84
CA LYS A 358 -13.89 -4.04 -5.24
C LYS A 358 -15.01 -3.40 -4.39
N PRO A 359 -14.70 -2.96 -3.16
CA PRO A 359 -15.70 -2.41 -2.24
C PRO A 359 -16.22 -1.05 -2.72
N ARG A 360 -17.52 -0.80 -2.50
CA ARG A 360 -18.20 0.48 -2.77
C ARG A 360 -18.37 1.34 -1.53
N SER A 361 -18.24 0.77 -0.34
CA SER A 361 -18.27 1.51 0.93
C SER A 361 -17.06 2.45 1.03
N ARG A 362 -17.26 3.63 1.63
CA ARG A 362 -16.24 4.67 1.78
C ARG A 362 -16.17 5.13 3.22
N GLY A 363 -15.03 4.89 3.84
CA GLY A 363 -14.72 5.28 5.20
C GLY A 363 -13.85 6.54 5.27
N ARG A 364 -13.27 6.76 6.45
CA ARG A 364 -12.37 7.89 6.69
C ARG A 364 -11.36 7.62 7.81
N VAL A 365 -10.28 8.40 7.80
CA VAL A 365 -9.28 8.53 8.87
C VAL A 365 -9.24 10.00 9.30
N TRP A 366 -9.17 10.28 10.60
CA TRP A 366 -9.02 11.66 11.09
C TRP A 366 -8.28 11.70 12.42
N ILE A 367 -7.67 12.84 12.72
CA ILE A 367 -7.03 13.10 14.01
C ILE A 367 -8.01 13.75 14.99
N THR A 368 -7.82 13.49 16.27
CA THR A 368 -8.54 14.12 17.38
C THR A 368 -7.66 15.08 18.17
N SER A 369 -6.36 15.08 17.91
CA SER A 369 -5.35 15.91 18.56
C SER A 369 -4.18 16.17 17.59
N GLY A 370 -3.44 17.24 17.83
CA GLY A 370 -2.16 17.50 17.15
C GLY A 370 -0.99 16.68 17.70
N ASP A 371 -1.20 15.92 18.77
CA ASP A 371 -0.18 15.06 19.37
C ASP A 371 0.03 13.80 18.54
N VAL A 372 1.29 13.49 18.20
CA VAL A 372 1.64 12.30 17.39
C VAL A 372 1.45 10.98 18.17
N ASP A 373 1.43 11.02 19.50
CA ASP A 373 1.18 9.85 20.34
C ASP A 373 -0.32 9.49 20.46
N GLU A 374 -1.20 10.39 20.04
CA GLU A 374 -2.63 10.12 19.92
C GLU A 374 -2.92 9.43 18.57
N ALA A 375 -3.36 8.18 18.65
CA ALA A 375 -3.69 7.40 17.46
C ALA A 375 -4.83 8.07 16.65
N PRO A 376 -4.76 8.10 15.32
CA PRO A 376 -5.85 8.59 14.50
C PRO A 376 -7.08 7.69 14.63
N SER A 377 -8.26 8.28 14.50
CA SER A 377 -9.52 7.56 14.44
C SER A 377 -9.74 6.98 13.07
N ILE A 378 -10.24 5.73 13.00
CA ILE A 378 -10.47 4.99 11.76
C ILE A 378 -11.91 4.50 11.72
N ASP A 379 -12.65 4.93 10.70
CA ASP A 379 -14.01 4.49 10.43
C ASP A 379 -14.08 3.90 9.02
N TYR A 380 -14.14 2.59 8.94
CA TYR A 380 -14.18 1.88 7.65
C TYR A 380 -15.51 2.05 6.93
N ARG A 381 -16.60 2.21 7.67
CA ARG A 381 -17.97 2.26 7.16
C ARG A 381 -18.32 1.05 6.29
N TYR A 382 -17.82 -0.14 6.64
CA TYR A 382 -18.14 -1.36 5.91
C TYR A 382 -19.64 -1.54 5.74
N PHE A 383 -20.05 -2.05 4.57
CA PHE A 383 -21.44 -2.35 4.22
C PHE A 383 -22.39 -1.15 4.29
N THR A 384 -21.87 0.06 4.12
CA THR A 384 -22.68 1.28 4.07
C THR A 384 -22.92 1.77 2.64
N ASP A 385 -22.46 1.04 1.64
CA ASP A 385 -22.75 1.33 0.25
C ASP A 385 -24.27 1.29 0.00
N HIS A 386 -24.77 2.26 -0.78
CA HIS A 386 -26.21 2.49 -0.97
C HIS A 386 -26.95 1.27 -1.52
N GLU A 387 -26.28 0.47 -2.36
CA GLU A 387 -26.89 -0.69 -3.01
C GLU A 387 -26.77 -1.98 -2.19
N GLY A 388 -26.01 -1.97 -1.08
CA GLY A 388 -25.71 -3.16 -0.28
C GLY A 388 -24.92 -4.22 -1.05
N ARG A 389 -24.13 -3.78 -2.05
CA ARG A 389 -23.35 -4.68 -2.90
C ARG A 389 -22.25 -5.39 -2.12
N ASP A 390 -21.51 -4.64 -1.28
CA ASP A 390 -20.38 -5.18 -0.55
C ASP A 390 -20.80 -6.35 0.34
N GLU A 391 -21.92 -6.21 1.03
CA GLU A 391 -22.52 -7.24 1.86
C GLU A 391 -22.94 -8.47 1.04
N ARG A 392 -23.64 -8.24 -0.10
CA ARG A 392 -24.03 -9.35 -0.99
C ARG A 392 -22.83 -10.11 -1.55
N MET A 393 -21.75 -9.40 -1.94
CA MET A 393 -20.54 -10.06 -2.44
C MET A 393 -19.88 -10.93 -1.37
N LEU A 394 -19.85 -10.49 -0.11
CA LEU A 394 -19.30 -11.30 0.96
C LEU A 394 -20.16 -12.55 1.24
N VAL A 395 -21.50 -12.43 1.20
CA VAL A 395 -22.43 -13.57 1.30
C VAL A 395 -22.20 -14.55 0.15
N GLU A 396 -22.08 -14.07 -1.09
CA GLU A 396 -21.77 -14.93 -2.25
C GLU A 396 -20.41 -15.61 -2.08
N GLY A 397 -19.40 -14.91 -1.57
CA GLY A 397 -18.09 -15.50 -1.27
C GLY A 397 -18.17 -16.72 -0.35
N VAL A 398 -18.98 -16.66 0.71
CA VAL A 398 -19.24 -17.80 1.60
C VAL A 398 -19.98 -18.93 0.88
N LYS A 399 -20.97 -18.63 0.05
CA LYS A 399 -21.68 -19.67 -0.73
C LYS A 399 -20.75 -20.36 -1.73
N LEU A 400 -19.88 -19.61 -2.41
CA LEU A 400 -18.86 -20.18 -3.29
C LEU A 400 -17.89 -21.08 -2.52
N ALA A 401 -17.43 -20.64 -1.36
CA ALA A 401 -16.57 -21.43 -0.49
C ALA A 401 -17.22 -22.77 -0.07
N ARG A 402 -18.53 -22.76 0.26
CA ARG A 402 -19.28 -23.98 0.53
C ARG A 402 -19.37 -24.93 -0.67
N ARG A 403 -19.55 -24.39 -1.87
CA ARG A 403 -19.54 -25.19 -3.11
C ARG A 403 -18.19 -25.86 -3.33
N VAL A 404 -17.10 -25.12 -3.18
CA VAL A 404 -15.73 -25.64 -3.29
C VAL A 404 -15.47 -26.70 -2.23
N ALA A 405 -15.88 -26.45 -1.00
CA ALA A 405 -15.69 -27.39 0.11
C ALA A 405 -16.42 -28.73 -0.08
N ALA A 406 -17.54 -28.73 -0.82
CA ALA A 406 -18.31 -29.93 -1.12
C ALA A 406 -17.74 -30.74 -2.31
N GLU A 407 -16.78 -30.20 -3.07
CA GLU A 407 -16.25 -30.81 -4.29
C GLU A 407 -15.02 -31.69 -4.01
N ALA A 408 -14.90 -32.79 -4.76
CA ALA A 408 -13.72 -33.63 -4.72
C ALA A 408 -12.56 -32.94 -5.49
N PRO A 409 -11.28 -33.15 -5.10
CA PRO A 409 -10.84 -34.06 -4.03
C PRO A 409 -10.89 -33.44 -2.62
N PHE A 410 -11.22 -32.15 -2.47
CA PHE A 410 -11.09 -31.43 -1.20
C PHE A 410 -12.08 -31.89 -0.11
N ALA A 411 -13.29 -32.30 -0.49
CA ALA A 411 -14.34 -32.71 0.45
C ALA A 411 -13.92 -33.83 1.45
N GLN A 412 -12.92 -34.65 1.10
CA GLN A 412 -12.40 -35.69 1.99
C GLN A 412 -11.64 -35.15 3.21
N HIS A 413 -11.09 -33.92 3.10
CA HIS A 413 -10.24 -33.31 4.12
C HIS A 413 -11.02 -32.65 5.24
N ILE A 414 -12.32 -32.40 5.04
CA ILE A 414 -13.14 -31.61 5.95
C ILE A 414 -14.26 -32.42 6.61
N GLY A 415 -14.63 -31.98 7.79
CA GLY A 415 -15.77 -32.48 8.56
C GLY A 415 -16.96 -31.53 8.55
N ARG A 416 -17.56 -31.39 9.71
CA ARG A 416 -18.68 -30.48 9.94
C ARG A 416 -18.22 -29.02 9.80
N GLU A 417 -19.07 -28.19 9.17
CA GLU A 417 -18.87 -26.74 9.20
C GLU A 417 -19.07 -26.21 10.63
N VAL A 418 -18.04 -25.57 11.17
CA VAL A 418 -17.99 -25.04 12.53
C VAL A 418 -18.48 -23.59 12.55
N PHE A 419 -18.07 -22.80 11.56
CA PHE A 419 -18.40 -21.39 11.45
C PHE A 419 -18.63 -21.00 9.99
N PRO A 420 -19.68 -20.20 9.68
CA PRO A 420 -20.78 -19.79 10.57
C PRO A 420 -21.68 -20.94 11.03
N GLY A 421 -21.54 -22.13 10.49
CA GLY A 421 -22.32 -23.32 10.75
C GLY A 421 -23.38 -23.57 9.66
N ALA A 422 -23.54 -24.83 9.25
CA ALA A 422 -24.42 -25.21 8.14
C ALA A 422 -25.90 -24.84 8.32
N HIS A 423 -26.34 -24.57 9.55
CA HIS A 423 -27.69 -24.13 9.86
C HIS A 423 -27.94 -22.64 9.50
N ILE A 424 -26.88 -21.85 9.37
CA ILE A 424 -26.92 -20.46 8.86
C ILE A 424 -26.90 -20.56 7.34
N SER A 425 -28.07 -20.48 6.69
CA SER A 425 -28.21 -20.86 5.29
C SER A 425 -28.87 -19.81 4.40
N THR A 426 -29.69 -18.92 4.95
CA THR A 426 -30.30 -17.83 4.19
C THR A 426 -29.34 -16.65 4.04
N ASP A 427 -29.55 -15.81 3.02
CA ASP A 427 -28.74 -14.63 2.79
C ASP A 427 -28.81 -13.66 3.97
N GLU A 428 -29.98 -13.51 4.59
CA GLU A 428 -30.20 -12.67 5.76
C GLU A 428 -29.42 -13.17 6.98
N GLU A 429 -29.41 -14.48 7.23
CA GLU A 429 -28.66 -15.08 8.32
C GLU A 429 -27.15 -14.95 8.11
N LEU A 430 -26.66 -15.29 6.91
CA LEU A 430 -25.25 -15.13 6.53
C LEU A 430 -24.82 -13.68 6.67
N SER A 431 -25.62 -12.75 6.12
CA SER A 431 -25.37 -11.32 6.20
C SER A 431 -25.25 -10.83 7.65
N ALA A 432 -26.15 -11.25 8.53
CA ALA A 432 -26.13 -10.88 9.95
C ALA A 432 -24.85 -11.35 10.65
N VAL A 433 -24.42 -12.60 10.41
CA VAL A 433 -23.18 -13.15 10.99
C VAL A 433 -21.97 -12.43 10.41
N LEU A 434 -21.88 -12.27 9.09
CA LEU A 434 -20.73 -11.66 8.43
C LEU A 434 -20.56 -10.18 8.83
N ARG A 435 -21.65 -9.42 8.96
CA ARG A 435 -21.55 -8.05 9.50
C ARG A 435 -20.96 -8.00 10.90
N ALA A 436 -21.26 -8.98 11.74
CA ALA A 436 -20.76 -9.01 13.10
C ALA A 436 -19.30 -9.49 13.19
N THR A 437 -18.86 -10.34 12.26
CA THR A 437 -17.61 -11.11 12.41
C THR A 437 -16.58 -10.93 11.30
N HIS A 438 -16.89 -10.16 10.23
CA HIS A 438 -15.91 -9.88 9.19
C HIS A 438 -14.69 -9.14 9.77
N GLN A 439 -13.62 -9.13 9.00
CA GLN A 439 -12.38 -8.45 9.34
C GLN A 439 -11.80 -7.70 8.13
N THR A 440 -10.72 -6.98 8.37
CA THR A 440 -9.86 -6.41 7.33
C THR A 440 -8.88 -7.47 6.80
N VAL A 441 -8.54 -7.40 5.52
CA VAL A 441 -7.35 -8.09 4.96
C VAL A 441 -6.09 -7.20 5.06
N TYR A 442 -6.16 -6.15 5.88
CA TYR A 442 -5.09 -5.16 6.11
C TYR A 442 -4.76 -4.32 4.87
N HIS A 443 -5.70 -4.11 3.95
CA HIS A 443 -5.52 -3.42 2.67
C HIS A 443 -5.92 -1.95 2.67
N VAL A 444 -6.02 -1.30 3.83
CA VAL A 444 -6.38 0.12 3.98
C VAL A 444 -5.68 1.01 2.96
N SER A 445 -6.47 1.78 2.20
CA SER A 445 -6.02 2.55 1.04
C SER A 445 -6.88 3.80 0.80
N CYS A 446 -6.50 4.64 -0.16
CA CYS A 446 -7.33 5.69 -0.78
C CYS A 446 -7.60 6.95 0.06
N THR A 447 -6.90 7.20 1.14
CA THR A 447 -7.16 8.30 2.09
C THR A 447 -6.52 9.65 1.74
N CYS A 448 -5.70 9.70 0.68
CA CYS A 448 -5.16 10.91 0.06
C CYS A 448 -5.25 10.77 -1.47
N PRO A 449 -6.46 10.60 -2.04
CA PRO A 449 -6.60 10.19 -3.43
C PRO A 449 -6.06 11.22 -4.40
N MET A 450 -5.39 10.75 -5.47
CA MET A 450 -5.18 11.54 -6.67
C MET A 450 -6.49 11.63 -7.46
N GLY A 451 -6.67 12.71 -8.21
CA GLY A 451 -7.88 12.90 -9.00
C GLY A 451 -7.73 13.98 -10.06
N ALA A 452 -8.79 14.17 -10.85
CA ALA A 452 -8.88 15.21 -11.87
C ALA A 452 -8.73 16.61 -11.28
N ASP A 453 -8.28 17.57 -12.06
CA ASP A 453 -8.01 18.94 -11.56
C ASP A 453 -9.25 19.63 -10.98
N ASP A 454 -10.42 19.30 -11.48
CA ASP A 454 -11.73 19.83 -11.05
C ASP A 454 -12.42 18.98 -9.98
N ASP A 455 -11.83 17.87 -9.55
CA ASP A 455 -12.36 17.05 -8.45
C ASP A 455 -12.06 17.71 -7.09
N PRO A 456 -13.08 18.20 -6.35
CA PRO A 456 -12.89 18.84 -5.06
C PRO A 456 -12.50 17.85 -3.95
N ALA A 457 -12.68 16.54 -4.16
CA ALA A 457 -12.32 15.50 -3.21
C ALA A 457 -10.86 15.02 -3.39
N ALA A 458 -10.22 15.35 -4.51
CA ALA A 458 -8.85 14.94 -4.74
C ALA A 458 -7.87 15.71 -3.84
N VAL A 459 -7.02 14.96 -3.16
CA VAL A 459 -5.91 15.49 -2.33
C VAL A 459 -4.70 15.79 -3.20
N LEU A 460 -4.47 14.97 -4.23
CA LEU A 460 -3.29 15.03 -5.08
C LEU A 460 -3.69 15.28 -6.53
N ASP A 461 -2.77 15.90 -7.26
CA ASP A 461 -2.83 15.88 -8.72
C ASP A 461 -2.31 14.56 -9.30
N HIS A 462 -2.39 14.40 -10.61
CA HIS A 462 -1.91 13.20 -11.33
C HIS A 462 -0.38 12.99 -11.23
N ARG A 463 0.38 13.99 -10.75
CA ARG A 463 1.82 13.89 -10.47
C ARG A 463 2.09 13.60 -8.97
N LEU A 464 1.07 13.24 -8.20
CA LEU A 464 1.12 12.95 -6.76
C LEU A 464 1.50 14.15 -5.88
N ARG A 465 1.37 15.38 -6.37
CA ARG A 465 1.64 16.61 -5.61
C ARG A 465 0.42 16.97 -4.77
N VAL A 466 0.66 17.34 -3.52
CA VAL A 466 -0.41 17.79 -2.62
C VAL A 466 -0.94 19.15 -3.09
N ARG A 467 -2.25 19.24 -3.28
CA ARG A 467 -2.90 20.47 -3.72
C ARG A 467 -2.74 21.58 -2.69
N GLY A 468 -2.40 22.76 -3.13
CA GLY A 468 -2.25 23.94 -2.27
C GLY A 468 -0.93 24.05 -1.51
N VAL A 469 -0.01 23.05 -1.62
CA VAL A 469 1.30 23.10 -0.97
C VAL A 469 2.39 22.74 -1.98
N ALA A 470 3.29 23.68 -2.27
CA ALA A 470 4.41 23.41 -3.15
C ALA A 470 5.46 22.50 -2.48
N GLY A 471 6.20 21.71 -3.28
CA GLY A 471 7.31 20.88 -2.77
C GLY A 471 6.89 19.73 -1.87
N LEU A 472 5.62 19.27 -1.95
CA LEU A 472 5.07 18.19 -1.16
C LEU A 472 4.38 17.16 -2.05
N ARG A 473 4.71 15.88 -1.83
CA ARG A 473 4.02 14.73 -2.44
C ARG A 473 3.61 13.71 -1.39
N VAL A 474 2.62 12.88 -1.76
CA VAL A 474 2.31 11.64 -1.05
C VAL A 474 2.53 10.48 -2.01
N VAL A 475 3.18 9.40 -1.53
CA VAL A 475 3.49 8.23 -2.34
C VAL A 475 3.36 6.98 -1.48
N ASP A 476 2.17 6.39 -1.43
CA ASP A 476 1.86 5.12 -0.77
C ASP A 476 0.43 4.64 -1.13
N ALA A 477 -0.13 3.71 -0.37
CA ALA A 477 -1.49 3.19 -0.62
C ALA A 477 -2.59 4.26 -0.49
N SER A 478 -2.33 5.40 0.15
CA SER A 478 -3.34 6.46 0.31
C SER A 478 -3.69 7.15 -1.00
N VAL A 479 -2.80 7.09 -2.00
CA VAL A 479 -2.93 7.88 -3.22
C VAL A 479 -3.93 7.32 -4.24
N PHE A 480 -4.33 6.06 -4.10
CA PHE A 480 -5.25 5.43 -5.04
C PHE A 480 -6.61 6.13 -5.06
N PRO A 481 -7.18 6.44 -6.24
CA PRO A 481 -8.57 6.92 -6.36
C PRO A 481 -9.58 5.89 -5.87
N THR A 482 -9.37 4.64 -6.28
CA THR A 482 -10.07 3.46 -5.80
C THR A 482 -9.07 2.34 -5.51
N ILE A 483 -9.38 1.51 -4.51
CA ILE A 483 -8.50 0.40 -4.13
C ILE A 483 -8.36 -0.59 -5.30
N PRO A 484 -7.13 -1.08 -5.62
CA PRO A 484 -6.94 -2.20 -6.53
C PRO A 484 -7.74 -3.42 -6.07
N ALA A 485 -8.33 -4.16 -7.00
CA ALA A 485 -9.23 -5.27 -6.68
C ALA A 485 -8.57 -6.44 -5.94
N LEU A 486 -7.25 -6.54 -5.98
CA LEU A 486 -6.47 -7.61 -5.33
C LEU A 486 -5.46 -7.02 -4.34
N ASN A 487 -4.67 -7.89 -3.68
CA ASN A 487 -3.67 -7.47 -2.67
C ASN A 487 -2.81 -6.30 -3.19
N PRO A 488 -2.78 -5.14 -2.52
CA PRO A 488 -2.27 -3.90 -3.12
C PRO A 488 -0.75 -3.75 -3.12
N VAL A 489 0.03 -4.68 -2.53
CA VAL A 489 1.48 -4.49 -2.37
C VAL A 489 2.20 -4.27 -3.70
N GLY A 490 1.87 -5.05 -4.75
CA GLY A 490 2.43 -4.86 -6.09
C GLY A 490 2.07 -3.49 -6.68
N SER A 491 0.82 -3.06 -6.53
CA SER A 491 0.36 -1.73 -6.98
C SER A 491 1.05 -0.60 -6.22
N ILE A 492 1.29 -0.74 -4.91
CA ILE A 492 2.05 0.25 -4.11
C ILE A 492 3.48 0.38 -4.63
N MET A 493 4.14 -0.75 -4.92
CA MET A 493 5.50 -0.76 -5.46
C MET A 493 5.55 -0.07 -6.83
N VAL A 494 4.59 -0.36 -7.70
CA VAL A 494 4.46 0.25 -9.04
C VAL A 494 4.24 1.77 -8.94
N VAL A 495 3.38 2.22 -8.03
CA VAL A 495 3.17 3.66 -7.78
C VAL A 495 4.46 4.33 -7.31
N ALA A 496 5.24 3.68 -6.45
CA ALA A 496 6.49 4.22 -5.95
C ALA A 496 7.56 4.34 -7.05
N GLU A 497 7.66 3.35 -7.95
CA GLU A 497 8.52 3.40 -9.13
C GLU A 497 8.13 4.56 -10.07
N ARG A 498 6.84 4.68 -10.38
CA ARG A 498 6.32 5.78 -11.21
C ARG A 498 6.54 7.14 -10.56
N ALA A 499 6.34 7.24 -9.25
CA ALA A 499 6.57 8.47 -8.49
C ALA A 499 8.03 8.94 -8.56
N ALA A 500 8.98 8.02 -8.48
CA ALA A 500 10.40 8.35 -8.61
C ALA A 500 10.71 8.98 -9.98
N ASP A 501 10.12 8.47 -11.07
CA ASP A 501 10.26 9.07 -12.39
C ASP A 501 9.61 10.46 -12.45
N LEU A 502 8.39 10.63 -11.93
CA LEU A 502 7.70 11.92 -11.88
C LEU A 502 8.48 12.99 -11.09
N ILE A 503 9.18 12.59 -10.02
CA ILE A 503 10.02 13.48 -9.21
C ILE A 503 11.27 13.89 -10.00
N ARG A 504 11.92 12.95 -10.71
CA ARG A 504 13.09 13.23 -11.56
C ARG A 504 12.73 14.14 -12.75
N GLU A 505 11.59 13.88 -13.40
CA GLU A 505 11.05 14.73 -14.47
C GLU A 505 10.89 16.18 -13.99
N ALA A 506 10.23 16.39 -12.82
CA ALA A 506 10.03 17.71 -12.24
C ALA A 506 11.35 18.43 -11.91
N ALA A 507 12.35 17.69 -11.41
CA ALA A 507 13.67 18.25 -11.12
C ALA A 507 14.39 18.74 -12.40
N SER A 508 14.25 18.00 -13.49
CA SER A 508 14.82 18.35 -14.80
C SER A 508 14.12 19.56 -15.42
N GLU A 509 12.80 19.65 -15.33
CA GLU A 509 11.99 20.79 -15.78
C GLU A 509 12.42 22.09 -15.05
N ASN A 510 12.58 22.03 -13.72
CA ASN A 510 13.00 23.18 -12.91
C ASN A 510 14.44 23.63 -13.24
N ALA A 511 15.35 22.68 -13.50
CA ALA A 511 16.73 23.01 -13.90
C ALA A 511 16.79 23.73 -15.25
N THR A 512 15.95 23.32 -16.21
CA THR A 512 15.87 23.94 -17.54
C THR A 512 15.25 25.35 -17.50
N ALA A 513 14.21 25.52 -16.66
CA ALA A 513 13.57 26.84 -16.46
C ALA A 513 14.53 27.84 -15.80
N GLY A 514 15.32 27.43 -14.82
CA GLY A 514 16.31 28.28 -14.15
C GLY A 514 17.49 28.73 -15.06
N VAL A 515 17.78 27.94 -16.09
CA VAL A 515 18.80 28.33 -17.11
C VAL A 515 18.25 29.36 -18.10
N ALA A 516 16.94 29.29 -18.41
CA ALA A 516 16.30 30.23 -19.34
C ALA A 516 16.15 31.64 -18.75
N ASP A 517 16.06 31.77 -17.42
CA ASP A 517 15.90 33.05 -16.71
C ASP A 517 17.23 33.78 -16.39
N GLN A 518 18.39 33.19 -16.71
CA GLN A 518 19.65 33.92 -16.57
C GLN A 518 19.80 34.94 -17.70
N PRO A 519 19.86 36.26 -17.43
CA PRO A 519 20.06 37.26 -18.48
C PRO A 519 21.41 36.97 -19.14
N MET A 520 21.38 36.81 -20.48
CA MET A 520 22.61 36.74 -21.25
C MET A 520 23.44 37.98 -20.92
N SER A 521 24.54 37.80 -20.19
CA SER A 521 25.51 38.87 -19.98
C SER A 521 26.06 39.28 -21.35
N SER A 522 25.63 40.42 -21.83
CA SER A 522 26.19 41.05 -23.05
C SER A 522 27.67 41.36 -22.75
N ALA A 523 28.55 40.49 -23.19
CA ALA A 523 29.97 40.81 -23.32
C ALA A 523 30.13 41.79 -24.45
N GLY A 524 29.81 43.05 -24.17
CA GLY A 524 30.12 44.19 -25.00
C GLY A 524 31.61 44.47 -25.01
N GLY A 525 32.37 43.71 -25.80
CA GLY A 525 33.75 44.05 -26.13
C GLY A 525 33.79 45.38 -26.92
N ARG A 526 34.18 46.47 -26.24
CA ARG A 526 34.56 47.71 -26.93
C ARG A 526 35.75 47.42 -27.83
N VAL A 527 35.54 47.43 -29.14
CA VAL A 527 36.61 47.53 -30.14
C VAL A 527 37.10 48.96 -30.14
N SER A 528 38.31 49.19 -29.63
CA SER A 528 39.03 50.47 -29.76
C SER A 528 39.46 50.68 -31.23
N SER A 529 39.02 51.76 -31.85
CA SER A 529 39.49 52.24 -33.14
C SER A 529 40.94 52.71 -33.05
N GLY A 530 41.89 51.95 -33.59
CA GLY A 530 43.28 52.29 -33.80
C GLY A 530 43.51 52.59 -35.28
N SER A 531 44.12 53.77 -35.57
CA SER A 531 44.34 54.47 -36.81
C SER A 531 45.03 53.71 -37.95
N MET A 532 44.58 53.96 -39.18
CA MET A 532 45.26 53.64 -40.44
C MET A 532 46.66 54.24 -40.52
N SER A 533 47.66 53.48 -40.94
CA SER A 533 48.77 53.98 -41.74
C SER A 533 49.02 53.02 -42.92
N ARG A 534 49.09 53.64 -44.09
CA ARG A 534 49.39 53.03 -45.40
C ARG A 534 50.84 52.56 -45.44
N VAL A 535 51.11 51.46 -46.04
CA VAL A 535 52.30 51.23 -46.88
C VAL A 535 51.90 50.34 -48.09
N ARG A 536 52.34 50.81 -49.26
CA ARG A 536 52.18 50.20 -50.57
C ARG A 536 53.14 49.07 -50.87
N SER A 537 52.66 48.11 -51.65
CA SER A 537 53.27 47.58 -52.89
C SER A 537 54.41 46.52 -52.74
N MET A 538 54.21 45.50 -53.44
CA MET A 538 54.98 44.74 -54.45
C MET A 538 55.03 43.21 -54.08
N ILE A 539 54.52 42.45 -54.80
CA ILE A 539 54.57 41.59 -55.98
C ILE A 539 53.46 40.53 -55.85
#